data_8581600240e352ba971c97c8f259cdce
#
_entry.id   8581600240e352ba971c97c8f259cdce
#
_cell.length_a   1.000
_cell.length_b   1.000
_cell.length_c   1.000
_cell.angle_alpha   90.00
_cell.angle_beta   90.00
_cell.angle_gamma   90.00
#
_symmetry.space_group_name_H-M   'P 1'
#
loop_
_entity.id
_entity.type
_entity.pdbx_description
1 polymer ?
#
loop_
_entity_poly.entity_id
_entity_poly.type
_entity_poly.pdbx_seq_one_letter_code
_entity_poly.pdbx_strand_id
1 'polypeptide(L)'
;MSNQDRGGPSSDLTRITDVETGLFDATFFAVTLDKRVATARRGLRPLALALLEPVTEVASDQPSPAIDREVASSVVETLRDSDIACRLTGDRVAVILEDTPENGAVWTIERVRRRLAESPRPVTLRAGVACY
;
A
#
# COMPACT_ATOMS: atom_id res chain seq x y z
N MET A 1 22.16 -22.94 17.65
CA MET A 1 21.86 -22.48 17.06
C MET A 1 21.26 -21.91 16.47
N SER A 2 21.19 -21.89 16.67
CA SER A 2 20.71 -21.31 16.04
C SER A 2 19.97 -20.92 15.41
N ASN A 3 19.61 -20.94 15.53
CA ASN A 3 19.01 -20.58 14.79
C ASN A 3 18.56 -20.08 14.38
N GLN A 4 18.72 -20.00 14.74
CA GLN A 4 18.37 -19.42 14.30
C GLN A 4 17.88 -18.91 13.76
N ASP A 5 18.05 -18.88 14.01
CA ASP A 5 17.55 -18.27 13.40
C ASP A 5 16.69 -18.26 13.03
N ARG A 6 17.00 -18.77 13.34
CA ARG A 6 15.85 -18.80 12.95
C ARG A 6 14.88 -17.70 13.20
N GLY A 7 14.74 -17.14 14.09
CA GLY A 7 13.99 -15.94 14.42
C GLY A 7 14.55 -14.67 13.83
N GLY A 8 15.02 -14.72 12.62
CA GLY A 8 15.63 -13.58 11.98
C GLY A 8 14.60 -12.61 11.42
N PRO A 9 15.05 -11.65 10.58
CA PRO A 9 14.19 -10.61 10.02
C PRO A 9 12.94 -11.12 9.33
N SER A 10 12.99 -12.27 8.68
CA SER A 10 11.79 -12.81 8.01
C SER A 10 10.70 -13.20 9.00
N SER A 11 11.06 -13.63 10.20
CA SER A 11 10.10 -13.93 11.25
C SER A 11 9.40 -12.65 11.74
N ASP A 12 10.17 -11.57 11.91
CA ASP A 12 9.64 -10.28 12.33
C ASP A 12 8.75 -9.68 11.24
N LEU A 13 9.16 -9.80 10.00
CA LEU A 13 8.36 -9.33 8.86
C LEU A 13 7.03 -10.07 8.78
N THR A 14 7.00 -11.35 9.10
CA THR A 14 5.78 -12.14 9.11
C THR A 14 4.75 -11.58 10.09
N ARG A 15 5.20 -11.02 11.21
CA ARG A 15 4.31 -10.47 12.23
C ARG A 15 3.65 -9.17 11.82
N ILE A 16 4.21 -8.42 10.87
CA ILE A 16 3.69 -7.13 10.44
C ILE A 16 3.22 -7.16 8.99
N THR A 17 3.19 -8.35 8.41
CA THR A 17 2.86 -8.55 7.00
C THR A 17 1.53 -9.26 6.86
N ASP A 18 0.71 -8.78 5.93
CA ASP A 18 -0.52 -9.46 5.58
C ASP A 18 -0.21 -10.73 4.78
N VAL A 19 -0.72 -11.85 5.23
CA VAL A 19 -0.41 -13.17 4.66
C VAL A 19 -0.91 -13.29 3.22
N GLU A 20 -2.06 -12.73 2.91
CA GLU A 20 -2.67 -12.87 1.59
C GLU A 20 -1.95 -12.05 0.53
N THR A 21 -1.47 -10.88 0.87
CA THR A 21 -0.92 -9.95 -0.12
C THR A 21 0.59 -9.78 -0.02
N GLY A 22 1.16 -10.02 1.15
CA GLY A 22 2.56 -9.72 1.41
C GLY A 22 2.84 -8.25 1.72
N LEU A 23 1.80 -7.41 1.70
CA LEU A 23 1.92 -6.01 2.13
C LEU A 23 2.03 -5.95 3.65
N PHE A 24 2.45 -4.79 4.18
CA PHE A 24 2.39 -4.58 5.62
C PHE A 24 0.94 -4.57 6.09
N ASP A 25 0.72 -4.89 7.35
CA ASP A 25 -0.63 -4.98 7.89
C ASP A 25 -1.13 -3.64 8.46
N ALA A 26 -2.39 -3.63 8.89
CA ALA A 26 -3.04 -2.41 9.39
C ALA A 26 -2.40 -1.90 10.69
N THR A 27 -1.89 -2.79 11.52
CA THR A 27 -1.22 -2.39 12.77
C THR A 27 0.06 -1.65 12.47
N PHE A 28 0.85 -2.18 11.55
CA PHE A 28 2.08 -1.51 11.12
C PHE A 28 1.77 -0.15 10.49
N PHE A 29 0.68 -0.08 9.71
CA PHE A 29 0.25 1.18 9.10
C PHE A 29 0.01 2.26 10.15
N ALA A 30 -0.76 1.94 11.19
CA ALA A 30 -1.12 2.92 12.20
C ALA A 30 0.11 3.48 12.91
N VAL A 31 1.02 2.60 13.32
CA VAL A 31 2.25 3.01 14.01
C VAL A 31 3.16 3.81 13.09
N THR A 32 3.31 3.34 11.85
CA THR A 32 4.22 3.97 10.90
C THR A 32 3.72 5.33 10.45
N LEU A 33 2.43 5.47 10.18
CA LEU A 33 1.85 6.74 9.78
C LEU A 33 2.09 7.81 10.85
N ASP A 34 1.86 7.46 12.10
CA ASP A 34 2.06 8.38 13.22
C ASP A 34 3.51 8.88 13.25
N LYS A 35 4.46 7.98 13.08
CA LYS A 35 5.88 8.33 13.06
C LYS A 35 6.26 9.19 11.87
N ARG A 36 5.72 8.88 10.70
CA ARG A 36 6.02 9.63 9.48
C ARG A 36 5.44 11.04 9.53
N VAL A 37 4.24 11.20 10.10
CA VAL A 37 3.65 12.53 10.29
C VAL A 37 4.52 13.37 11.22
N ALA A 38 4.99 12.80 12.31
CA ALA A 38 5.86 13.50 13.25
C ALA A 38 7.16 13.95 12.59
N THR A 39 7.76 13.06 11.77
CA THR A 39 8.99 13.37 11.06
C THR A 39 8.79 14.45 10.01
N ALA A 40 7.68 14.38 9.26
CA ALA A 40 7.35 15.36 8.23
C ALA A 40 7.15 16.75 8.85
N ARG A 41 6.44 16.79 9.97
CA ARG A 41 6.19 18.05 10.69
C ARG A 41 7.50 18.68 11.14
N ARG A 42 8.40 17.88 11.73
CA ARG A 42 9.67 18.38 12.24
C ARG A 42 10.57 18.90 11.12
N GLY A 43 10.61 18.18 10.00
CA GLY A 43 11.46 18.53 8.88
C GLY A 43 10.84 19.47 7.87
N LEU A 44 9.58 19.88 8.08
CA LEU A 44 8.81 20.70 7.14
C LEU A 44 8.78 20.07 5.75
N ARG A 45 8.64 18.75 5.70
CA ARG A 45 8.60 18.00 4.45
C ARG A 45 7.20 17.55 4.13
N PRO A 46 6.83 17.51 2.85
CA PRO A 46 5.51 17.02 2.46
C PRO A 46 5.38 15.52 2.72
N LEU A 47 4.17 15.11 3.07
CA LEU A 47 3.83 13.71 3.25
C LEU A 47 2.47 13.51 2.63
N ALA A 48 2.30 12.44 1.87
CA ALA A 48 1.02 12.12 1.27
C ALA A 48 0.58 10.73 1.70
N LEU A 49 -0.73 10.56 1.80
CA LEU A 49 -1.38 9.29 2.09
C LEU A 49 -2.37 9.03 0.98
N ALA A 50 -2.31 7.84 0.39
CA ALA A 50 -3.28 7.42 -0.60
C ALA A 50 -4.02 6.19 -0.11
N LEU A 51 -5.32 6.14 -0.39
CA LEU A 51 -6.14 4.97 -0.15
C LEU A 51 -6.62 4.45 -1.49
N LEU A 52 -6.45 3.15 -1.69
CA LEU A 52 -6.81 2.47 -2.93
C LEU A 52 -7.81 1.36 -2.61
N GLU A 53 -8.85 1.24 -3.41
CA GLU A 53 -9.77 0.11 -3.30
C GLU A 53 -10.27 -0.32 -4.67
N PRO A 54 -10.49 -1.62 -4.90
CA PRO A 54 -11.04 -2.09 -6.16
C PRO A 54 -12.46 -1.61 -6.35
N VAL A 55 -12.80 -1.22 -7.58
CA VAL A 55 -14.16 -0.84 -7.94
C VAL A 55 -14.92 -2.10 -8.32
N THR A 56 -16.06 -2.33 -7.68
CA THR A 56 -16.92 -3.45 -7.97
C THR A 56 -18.14 -2.96 -8.74
N GLU A 57 -18.43 -3.59 -9.85
CA GLU A 57 -19.67 -3.29 -10.57
C GLU A 57 -20.85 -3.91 -9.84
N VAL A 58 -21.81 -3.08 -9.46
CA VAL A 58 -22.92 -3.46 -8.62
C VAL A 58 -23.82 -4.53 -9.27
N ALA A 59 -23.79 -4.62 -10.59
CA ALA A 59 -24.65 -5.55 -11.34
C ALA A 59 -24.00 -6.90 -11.64
N SER A 60 -22.81 -7.14 -11.14
CA SER A 60 -22.08 -8.37 -11.45
C SER A 60 -22.28 -9.41 -10.36
N ASP A 61 -22.68 -10.62 -10.75
CA ASP A 61 -22.70 -11.77 -9.84
C ASP A 61 -21.30 -12.30 -9.57
N GLN A 62 -20.30 -11.69 -10.17
CA GLN A 62 -18.90 -12.06 -9.96
C GLN A 62 -18.42 -11.53 -8.61
N PRO A 63 -17.64 -12.31 -7.89
CA PRO A 63 -17.04 -11.80 -6.66
C PRO A 63 -16.15 -10.58 -6.97
N SER A 64 -16.11 -9.65 -6.04
CA SER A 64 -15.26 -8.46 -6.16
C SER A 64 -13.83 -8.90 -6.44
N PRO A 65 -13.12 -8.21 -7.34
CA PRO A 65 -11.70 -8.48 -7.49
C PRO A 65 -11.01 -8.20 -6.16
N ALA A 66 -10.41 -9.23 -5.60
CA ALA A 66 -9.69 -9.09 -4.35
C ALA A 66 -8.30 -8.55 -4.61
N ILE A 67 -7.75 -7.85 -3.64
CA ILE A 67 -6.33 -7.51 -3.68
C ILE A 67 -5.56 -8.77 -3.30
N ASP A 68 -5.05 -9.48 -4.29
CA ASP A 68 -4.25 -10.67 -4.07
C ASP A 68 -2.76 -10.32 -4.12
N ARG A 69 -1.92 -11.34 -3.99
CA ARG A 69 -0.47 -11.15 -3.99
C ARG A 69 0.05 -10.57 -5.29
N GLU A 70 -0.55 -10.95 -6.41
CA GLU A 70 -0.13 -10.45 -7.72
C GLU A 70 -0.46 -8.96 -7.88
N VAL A 71 -1.65 -8.55 -7.49
CA VAL A 71 -2.05 -7.14 -7.52
C VAL A 71 -1.17 -6.34 -6.56
N ALA A 72 -0.96 -6.85 -5.36
CA ALA A 72 -0.13 -6.18 -4.35
C ALA A 72 1.31 -6.00 -4.87
N SER A 73 1.85 -7.01 -5.52
CA SER A 73 3.19 -6.95 -6.10
C SER A 73 3.29 -5.86 -7.16
N SER A 74 2.27 -5.73 -8.00
CA SER A 74 2.21 -4.69 -9.03
C SER A 74 2.17 -3.29 -8.42
N VAL A 75 1.46 -3.14 -7.31
CA VAL A 75 1.42 -1.86 -6.58
C VAL A 75 2.83 -1.52 -6.08
N VAL A 76 3.46 -2.46 -5.38
CA VAL A 76 4.78 -2.24 -4.78
C VAL A 76 5.84 -1.93 -5.84
N GLU A 77 5.80 -2.62 -6.98
CA GLU A 77 6.77 -2.40 -8.05
C GLU A 77 6.69 -1.00 -8.66
N THR A 78 5.56 -0.34 -8.51
CA THR A 78 5.36 1.01 -9.02
C THR A 78 5.86 2.07 -8.03
N LEU A 79 6.03 1.69 -6.76
CA LEU A 79 6.41 2.60 -5.70
C LEU A 79 7.93 2.66 -5.52
N ARG A 80 8.40 3.70 -4.83
CA ARG A 80 9.80 3.82 -4.44
C ARG A 80 10.04 2.99 -3.18
N ASP A 81 11.29 2.69 -2.89
CA ASP A 81 11.68 1.93 -1.68
C ASP A 81 11.26 2.63 -0.39
N SER A 82 11.18 3.97 -0.42
CA SER A 82 10.76 4.75 0.75
C SER A 82 9.25 4.80 0.93
N ASP A 83 8.49 4.39 -0.09
CA ASP A 83 7.03 4.38 -0.01
C ASP A 83 6.58 3.09 0.67
N ILE A 84 5.50 3.16 1.42
CA ILE A 84 5.03 2.04 2.24
C ILE A 84 3.60 1.71 1.85
N ALA A 85 3.36 0.46 1.46
CA ALA A 85 2.02 -0.02 1.13
C ALA A 85 1.55 -1.00 2.19
N CYS A 86 0.35 -0.78 2.72
CA CYS A 86 -0.24 -1.59 3.79
C CYS A 86 -1.63 -2.04 3.38
N ARG A 87 -1.99 -3.25 3.76
CA ARG A 87 -3.35 -3.72 3.58
C ARG A 87 -4.20 -3.33 4.79
N LEU A 88 -5.30 -2.68 4.52
CA LEU A 88 -6.29 -2.33 5.54
C LEU A 88 -7.45 -3.32 5.52
N THR A 89 -8.43 -3.09 6.37
CA THR A 89 -9.62 -3.92 6.45
C THR A 89 -10.34 -3.97 5.09
N GLY A 90 -10.78 -5.15 4.71
CA GLY A 90 -11.38 -5.37 3.40
C GLY A 90 -10.31 -5.38 2.33
N ASP A 91 -10.63 -4.84 1.16
CA ASP A 91 -9.70 -4.79 0.03
C ASP A 91 -9.08 -3.41 -0.17
N ARG A 92 -8.85 -2.70 0.93
CA ARG A 92 -8.23 -1.39 0.88
C ARG A 92 -6.73 -1.49 1.08
N VAL A 93 -6.01 -0.68 0.31
CA VAL A 93 -4.57 -0.54 0.45
C VAL A 93 -4.27 0.91 0.76
N ALA A 94 -3.51 1.13 1.82
CA ALA A 94 -3.03 2.47 2.17
C ALA A 94 -1.57 2.59 1.75
N VAL A 95 -1.22 3.70 1.11
CA VAL A 95 0.15 3.95 0.67
C VAL A 95 0.63 5.24 1.33
N ILE A 96 1.73 5.14 2.05
CA ILE A 96 2.38 6.31 2.66
C ILE A 96 3.51 6.74 1.71
N LEU A 97 3.40 7.96 1.20
CA LEU A 97 4.35 8.52 0.24
C LEU A 97 5.18 9.58 0.95
N GLU A 98 6.39 9.21 1.32
CA GLU A 98 7.29 10.06 2.07
C GLU A 98 7.87 11.15 1.15
N ASP A 99 8.02 12.35 1.69
CA ASP A 99 8.62 13.48 1.00
C ASP A 99 7.97 13.72 -0.36
N THR A 100 6.63 13.67 -0.38
CA THR A 100 5.87 13.73 -1.64
C THR A 100 4.73 14.74 -1.50
N PRO A 101 4.73 15.78 -2.35
CA PRO A 101 3.63 16.74 -2.38
C PRO A 101 2.43 16.18 -3.14
N GLU A 102 1.32 16.90 -3.10
CA GLU A 102 0.06 16.44 -3.67
C GLU A 102 0.18 16.01 -5.14
N ASN A 103 0.79 16.84 -5.97
CA ASN A 103 0.91 16.52 -7.40
C ASN A 103 1.75 15.26 -7.63
N GLY A 104 2.79 15.05 -6.85
CA GLY A 104 3.61 13.85 -6.93
C GLY A 104 2.84 12.61 -6.50
N ALA A 105 2.00 12.75 -5.47
CA ALA A 105 1.17 11.65 -4.98
C ALA A 105 0.13 11.25 -6.03
N VAL A 106 -0.55 12.23 -6.60
CA VAL A 106 -1.55 11.98 -7.65
C VAL A 106 -0.89 11.27 -8.84
N TRP A 107 0.27 11.76 -9.25
CA TRP A 107 1.00 11.17 -10.38
C TRP A 107 1.39 9.71 -10.12
N THR A 108 1.90 9.44 -8.91
CA THR A 108 2.28 8.08 -8.53
C THR A 108 1.08 7.13 -8.53
N ILE A 109 -0.02 7.58 -7.95
CA ILE A 109 -1.23 6.77 -7.86
C ILE A 109 -1.85 6.54 -9.24
N GLU A 110 -1.81 7.52 -10.13
CA GLU A 110 -2.28 7.33 -11.49
C GLU A 110 -1.43 6.29 -12.24
N ARG A 111 -0.13 6.23 -11.96
CA ARG A 111 0.72 5.18 -12.53
C ARG A 111 0.33 3.80 -12.01
N VAL A 112 0.04 3.69 -10.73
CA VAL A 112 -0.44 2.42 -10.14
C VAL A 112 -1.74 2.00 -10.80
N ARG A 113 -2.69 2.92 -10.91
CA ARG A 113 -4.00 2.62 -11.51
C ARG A 113 -3.87 2.16 -12.96
N ARG A 114 -3.03 2.84 -13.73
CA ARG A 114 -2.81 2.50 -15.14
C ARG A 114 -2.19 1.12 -15.26
N ARG A 115 -1.18 0.83 -14.44
CA ARG A 115 -0.51 -0.48 -14.48
C ARG A 115 -1.49 -1.61 -14.22
N LEU A 116 -2.37 -1.45 -13.25
CA LEU A 116 -3.36 -2.48 -12.93
C LEU A 116 -4.45 -2.60 -13.98
N ALA A 117 -4.83 -1.49 -14.60
CA ALA A 117 -5.83 -1.51 -15.66
C ALA A 117 -5.30 -2.20 -16.92
N GLU A 118 -4.00 -2.15 -17.16
CA GLU A 118 -3.36 -2.72 -18.34
C GLU A 118 -2.79 -4.12 -18.11
N SER A 119 -2.96 -4.67 -16.92
CA SER A 119 -2.44 -6.00 -16.60
C SER A 119 -3.28 -7.09 -17.26
N PRO A 120 -2.74 -8.34 -17.38
CA PRO A 120 -3.52 -9.46 -17.93
C PRO A 120 -4.82 -9.74 -17.18
N ARG A 121 -4.86 -9.42 -15.90
CA ARG A 121 -6.09 -9.47 -15.10
C ARG A 121 -6.40 -8.07 -14.63
N PRO A 122 -7.04 -7.24 -15.47
CA PRO A 122 -7.25 -5.84 -15.14
C PRO A 122 -8.02 -5.63 -13.86
N VAL A 123 -7.55 -4.69 -13.05
CA VAL A 123 -8.24 -4.26 -11.84
C VAL A 123 -8.41 -2.75 -11.91
N THR A 124 -9.64 -2.30 -11.72
CA THR A 124 -9.94 -0.87 -11.65
C THR A 124 -9.92 -0.46 -10.19
N LEU A 125 -9.13 0.55 -9.89
CA LEU A 125 -9.03 1.08 -8.53
C LEU A 125 -9.65 2.45 -8.41
N ARG A 126 -10.32 2.67 -7.29
CA ARG A 126 -10.70 4.00 -6.83
C ARG A 126 -9.62 4.45 -5.85
N ALA A 127 -9.25 5.73 -5.92
CA ALA A 127 -8.18 6.24 -5.08
C ALA A 127 -8.56 7.59 -4.49
N GLY A 128 -8.11 7.81 -3.24
CA GLY A 128 -8.19 9.10 -2.59
C GLY A 128 -6.80 9.46 -2.08
N VAL A 129 -6.45 10.74 -2.15
CA VAL A 129 -5.14 11.23 -1.70
C VAL A 129 -5.34 12.34 -0.70
N ALA A 130 -4.62 12.29 0.41
CA ALA A 130 -4.57 13.34 1.40
C ALA A 130 -3.12 13.75 1.59
N CYS A 131 -2.90 15.06 1.76
CA CYS A 131 -1.55 15.58 1.96
C CYS A 131 -1.45 16.32 3.28
N TYR A 132 -0.31 16.19 3.90
CA TYR A 132 -0.01 16.85 5.16
C TYR A 132 0.88 18.06 4.93
#